data_71a9fa8a0cc9a675e2ba92903ab01bcf
#
_entry.id   71a9fa8a0cc9a675e2ba92903ab01bcf
#
_cell.length_a   1.000
_cell.length_b   1.000
_cell.length_c   1.000
_cell.angle_alpha   90.00
_cell.angle_beta   90.00
_cell.angle_gamma   90.00
#
_symmetry.space_group_name_H-M   'P 1'
#
loop_
_entity.id
_entity.type
_entity.pdbx_description
1 polymer ?
#
loop_
_entity_poly.entity_id
_entity_poly.type
_entity_poly.pdbx_seq_one_letter_code
_entity_poly.pdbx_strand_id
1 'polypeptide(L)'
;MHCSLSASNLCRSCPLSSLSYDQQIEKKDQGLRSLLAPCQPQHWLEPVRSATQGYRNKAKMVVLGAAHEPCLGAVAVVDEDNKPISLRACPLYPQDMQDLLAELEQWIRTSGIPPYNVNKKKGELKFILLTRSHKAGEFMIRFVLRSHNAMPRIEANLERLMTAFPAIKVVSVNIQPVHMAR
;
A
#
# COMPACT_ATOMS: atom_id res chain seq x y z
N MET A 1 14.72 -3.29 -12.18
CA MET A 1 14.14 -3.69 -10.87
C MET A 1 13.62 -5.10 -10.99
N HIS A 2 13.99 -6.02 -10.09
CA HIS A 2 13.42 -7.37 -10.10
C HIS A 2 12.27 -7.46 -9.11
N CYS A 3 11.07 -7.80 -9.57
CA CYS A 3 9.88 -8.02 -8.76
C CYS A 3 9.22 -9.34 -9.22
N SER A 4 9.19 -10.34 -8.35
CA SER A 4 8.63 -11.67 -8.66
C SER A 4 7.15 -11.60 -9.06
N LEU A 5 6.34 -10.79 -8.36
CA LEU A 5 4.92 -10.63 -8.67
C LEU A 5 4.67 -9.97 -10.03
N SER A 6 5.56 -9.07 -10.47
CA SER A 6 5.48 -8.49 -11.82
C SER A 6 5.95 -9.49 -12.88
N ALA A 7 7.02 -10.24 -12.60
CA ALA A 7 7.57 -11.25 -13.52
C ALA A 7 6.57 -12.40 -13.77
N SER A 8 5.79 -12.78 -12.75
CA SER A 8 4.73 -13.80 -12.86
C SER A 8 3.36 -13.25 -13.30
N ASN A 9 3.27 -11.98 -13.70
CA ASN A 9 2.02 -11.29 -14.08
C ASN A 9 0.91 -11.27 -13.01
N LEU A 10 1.22 -11.58 -11.75
CA LEU A 10 0.29 -11.52 -10.63
C LEU A 10 0.00 -10.08 -10.20
N CYS A 11 0.98 -9.17 -10.33
CA CYS A 11 0.81 -7.76 -10.05
C CYS A 11 1.13 -6.93 -11.30
N ARG A 12 0.17 -6.15 -11.78
CA ARG A 12 0.29 -5.28 -12.97
C ARG A 12 0.44 -3.80 -12.64
N SER A 13 0.81 -3.46 -11.41
CA SER A 13 0.93 -2.06 -10.97
C SER A 13 2.15 -1.33 -11.54
N CYS A 14 3.10 -2.05 -12.15
CA CYS A 14 4.33 -1.51 -12.72
C CYS A 14 4.44 -1.83 -14.21
N PRO A 15 3.68 -1.15 -15.10
CA PRO A 15 3.58 -1.51 -16.53
C PRO A 15 4.90 -1.35 -17.31
N LEU A 16 5.86 -0.60 -16.78
CA LEU A 16 7.17 -0.40 -17.40
C LEU A 16 8.30 -1.21 -16.73
N SER A 17 7.98 -2.17 -15.87
CA SER A 17 8.99 -2.92 -15.09
C SER A 17 9.93 -3.77 -15.94
N SER A 18 9.54 -4.13 -17.16
CA SER A 18 10.37 -4.88 -18.13
C SER A 18 11.43 -4.02 -18.82
N LEU A 19 11.30 -2.68 -18.76
CA LEU A 19 12.24 -1.76 -19.37
C LEU A 19 13.36 -1.38 -18.40
N SER A 20 14.55 -1.06 -18.92
CA SER A 20 15.60 -0.42 -18.13
C SER A 20 15.12 0.93 -17.61
N TYR A 21 15.73 1.46 -16.55
CA TYR A 21 15.30 2.74 -15.98
C TYR A 21 15.46 3.90 -16.98
N ASP A 22 16.50 3.89 -17.80
CA ASP A 22 16.71 4.90 -18.85
C ASP A 22 15.60 4.82 -19.91
N GLN A 23 15.25 3.62 -20.36
CA GLN A 23 14.13 3.41 -21.29
C GLN A 23 12.78 3.84 -20.69
N GLN A 24 12.58 3.66 -19.37
CA GLN A 24 11.38 4.16 -18.68
C GLN A 24 11.30 5.69 -18.71
N ILE A 25 12.43 6.36 -18.44
CA ILE A 25 12.53 7.83 -18.47
C ILE A 25 12.26 8.33 -19.88
N GLU A 26 12.94 7.78 -20.89
CA GLU A 26 12.77 8.16 -22.30
C GLU A 26 11.31 8.01 -22.75
N LYS A 27 10.68 6.86 -22.47
CA LYS A 27 9.28 6.61 -22.83
C LYS A 27 8.32 7.61 -22.17
N LYS A 28 8.57 7.96 -20.91
CA LYS A 28 7.76 8.94 -20.18
C LYS A 28 7.96 10.35 -20.74
N ASP A 29 9.20 10.74 -21.03
CA ASP A 29 9.52 12.05 -21.62
C ASP A 29 8.88 12.21 -23.00
N GLN A 30 9.00 11.22 -23.87
CA GLN A 30 8.35 11.21 -25.19
C GLN A 30 6.83 11.33 -25.06
N GLY A 31 6.20 10.58 -24.15
CA GLY A 31 4.78 10.66 -23.88
C GLY A 31 4.34 12.04 -23.38
N LEU A 32 5.12 12.65 -22.49
CA LEU A 32 4.86 13.99 -21.97
C LEU A 32 4.99 15.05 -23.06
N ARG A 33 6.04 14.98 -23.88
CA ARG A 33 6.24 15.91 -25.03
C ARG A 33 5.08 15.84 -26.02
N SER A 34 4.63 14.63 -26.35
CA SER A 34 3.48 14.43 -27.23
C SER A 34 2.19 15.00 -26.64
N LEU A 35 1.95 14.78 -25.32
CA LEU A 35 0.77 15.27 -24.62
C LEU A 35 0.73 16.80 -24.55
N LEU A 36 1.87 17.45 -24.32
CA LEU A 36 1.99 18.90 -24.16
C LEU A 36 2.29 19.65 -25.47
N ALA A 37 2.48 18.97 -26.60
CA ALA A 37 2.76 19.61 -27.89
C ALA A 37 1.75 20.72 -28.26
N PRO A 38 0.43 20.56 -28.02
CA PRO A 38 -0.53 21.63 -28.30
C PRO A 38 -0.31 22.91 -27.46
N CYS A 39 0.31 22.79 -26.29
CA CYS A 39 0.60 23.94 -25.41
C CYS A 39 1.87 24.70 -25.81
N GLN A 40 2.64 24.20 -26.79
CA GLN A 40 3.87 24.81 -27.31
C GLN A 40 4.84 25.28 -26.22
N PRO A 41 5.32 24.37 -25.31
CA PRO A 41 6.24 24.75 -24.24
C PRO A 41 7.52 25.36 -24.82
N GLN A 42 7.95 26.50 -24.28
CA GLN A 42 9.17 27.19 -24.74
C GLN A 42 10.44 26.49 -24.21
N HIS A 43 10.37 25.85 -23.04
CA HIS A 43 11.49 25.20 -22.40
C HIS A 43 11.09 23.82 -21.88
N TRP A 44 12.02 22.87 -22.02
CA TRP A 44 11.92 21.53 -21.47
C TRP A 44 13.06 21.32 -20.49
N LEU A 45 12.72 20.99 -19.25
CA LEU A 45 13.71 20.64 -18.24
C LEU A 45 14.07 19.17 -18.34
N GLU A 46 15.30 18.85 -17.97
CA GLU A 46 15.74 17.44 -17.86
C GLU A 46 14.89 16.68 -16.83
N PRO A 47 14.57 15.41 -17.10
CA PRO A 47 13.82 14.59 -16.15
C PRO A 47 14.54 14.44 -14.83
N VAL A 48 13.85 14.70 -13.71
CA VAL A 48 14.37 14.45 -12.37
C VAL A 48 14.31 12.94 -12.09
N ARG A 49 15.48 12.35 -11.85
CA ARG A 49 15.62 10.92 -11.57
C ARG A 49 15.41 10.61 -10.09
N SER A 50 14.89 9.43 -9.80
CA SER A 50 14.72 8.89 -8.44
C SER A 50 15.42 7.54 -8.30
N ALA A 51 15.47 7.02 -7.07
CA ALA A 51 15.81 5.61 -6.85
C ALA A 51 14.78 4.70 -7.58
N THR A 52 15.21 3.52 -8.00
CA THR A 52 14.35 2.54 -8.67
C THR A 52 13.60 1.63 -7.70
N GLN A 53 14.01 1.61 -6.43
CA GLN A 53 13.42 0.85 -5.33
C GLN A 53 13.35 1.72 -4.07
N GLY A 54 12.49 1.36 -3.10
CA GLY A 54 12.40 2.01 -1.82
C GLY A 54 11.99 3.50 -1.85
N TYR A 55 11.43 3.98 -2.96
CA TYR A 55 11.09 5.40 -3.11
C TYR A 55 9.67 5.76 -2.68
N ARG A 56 8.78 4.77 -2.57
CA ARG A 56 7.40 5.02 -2.12
C ARG A 56 7.33 5.23 -0.62
N ASN A 57 6.75 6.35 -0.23
CA ASN A 57 6.53 6.70 1.16
C ASN A 57 5.06 6.64 1.59
N LYS A 58 4.16 6.18 0.71
CA LYS A 58 2.75 5.99 1.00
C LYS A 58 2.25 4.66 0.48
N ALA A 59 1.47 3.95 1.29
CA ALA A 59 0.76 2.74 0.92
C ALA A 59 -0.72 2.88 1.27
N LYS A 60 -1.59 2.45 0.36
CA LYS A 60 -2.99 2.16 0.63
C LYS A 60 -3.18 0.67 0.41
N MET A 61 -3.27 -0.08 1.50
CA MET A 61 -3.47 -1.53 1.46
C MET A 61 -4.93 -1.86 1.73
N VAL A 62 -5.51 -2.68 0.87
CA VAL A 62 -6.79 -3.32 1.16
C VAL A 62 -6.53 -4.44 2.15
N VAL A 63 -7.37 -4.53 3.18
CA VAL A 63 -7.28 -5.63 4.16
C VAL A 63 -8.17 -6.75 3.69
N LEU A 64 -7.56 -7.85 3.27
CA LEU A 64 -8.19 -9.01 2.67
C LEU A 64 -8.03 -10.25 3.56
N GLY A 65 -8.60 -11.38 3.13
CA GLY A 65 -8.50 -12.64 3.86
C GLY A 65 -9.48 -12.73 5.03
N ALA A 66 -9.06 -13.39 6.09
CA ALA A 66 -9.81 -13.58 7.34
C ALA A 66 -9.05 -13.00 8.55
N ALA A 67 -9.71 -12.85 9.71
CA ALA A 67 -9.07 -12.29 10.88
C ALA A 67 -7.85 -13.09 11.36
N HIS A 68 -7.88 -14.42 11.23
CA HIS A 68 -6.78 -15.32 11.56
C HIS A 68 -5.69 -15.39 10.48
N GLU A 69 -6.01 -14.96 9.26
CA GLU A 69 -5.12 -14.95 8.09
C GLU A 69 -5.36 -13.68 7.27
N PRO A 70 -5.01 -12.50 7.82
CA PRO A 70 -5.16 -11.24 7.11
C PRO A 70 -4.09 -11.09 6.04
N CYS A 71 -4.43 -10.41 4.95
CA CYS A 71 -3.53 -10.12 3.86
C CYS A 71 -3.62 -8.64 3.49
N LEU A 72 -2.49 -7.95 3.50
CA LEU A 72 -2.37 -6.55 3.08
C LEU A 72 -1.99 -6.49 1.61
N GLY A 73 -2.95 -6.16 0.74
CA GLY A 73 -2.74 -6.26 -0.70
C GLY A 73 -3.62 -5.32 -1.51
N ALA A 74 -3.96 -5.77 -2.70
CA ALA A 74 -4.89 -5.13 -3.61
C ALA A 74 -5.90 -6.18 -4.12
N VAL A 75 -7.15 -5.77 -4.35
CA VAL A 75 -8.23 -6.69 -4.77
C VAL A 75 -7.90 -7.47 -6.03
N ALA A 76 -7.15 -6.86 -6.97
CA ALA A 76 -6.80 -7.49 -8.24
C ALA A 76 -5.51 -8.32 -8.20
N VAL A 77 -4.88 -8.49 -7.03
CA VAL A 77 -3.64 -9.25 -6.88
C VAL A 77 -3.96 -10.53 -6.11
N VAL A 78 -4.24 -11.58 -6.87
CA VAL A 78 -4.64 -12.89 -6.36
C VAL A 78 -3.83 -13.99 -7.06
N ASP A 79 -3.73 -15.16 -6.42
CA ASP A 79 -3.16 -16.36 -7.02
C ASP A 79 -4.15 -17.09 -7.95
N GLU A 80 -3.78 -18.27 -8.43
CA GLU A 80 -4.59 -19.11 -9.32
C GLU A 80 -5.89 -19.59 -8.65
N ASP A 81 -5.91 -19.72 -7.33
CA ASP A 81 -7.09 -20.09 -6.53
C ASP A 81 -7.94 -18.87 -6.10
N ASN A 82 -7.69 -17.69 -6.66
CA ASN A 82 -8.30 -16.41 -6.24
C ASN A 82 -8.05 -16.02 -4.78
N LYS A 83 -7.01 -16.54 -4.15
CA LYS A 83 -6.58 -16.09 -2.81
C LYS A 83 -5.77 -14.80 -2.93
N PRO A 84 -5.95 -13.84 -2.00
CA PRO A 84 -5.22 -12.59 -2.04
C PRO A 84 -3.72 -12.81 -1.79
N ILE A 85 -2.90 -12.09 -2.55
CA ILE A 85 -1.44 -12.09 -2.39
C ILE A 85 -1.03 -10.82 -1.65
N SER A 86 -0.22 -10.97 -0.59
CA SER A 86 0.29 -9.84 0.18
C SER A 86 1.29 -9.00 -0.63
N LEU A 87 1.11 -7.69 -0.58
CA LEU A 87 2.02 -6.71 -1.17
C LEU A 87 3.00 -6.11 -0.15
N ARG A 88 3.08 -6.68 1.08
CA ARG A 88 3.97 -6.17 2.13
C ARG A 88 5.44 -6.12 1.70
N ALA A 89 5.91 -7.08 0.90
CA ALA A 89 7.29 -7.15 0.41
C ALA A 89 7.48 -6.47 -0.96
N CYS A 90 6.61 -5.51 -1.32
CA CYS A 90 6.76 -4.78 -2.59
C CYS A 90 8.05 -3.96 -2.59
N PRO A 91 8.97 -4.16 -3.57
CA PRO A 91 10.28 -3.50 -3.58
C PRO A 91 10.21 -1.97 -3.80
N LEU A 92 9.03 -1.41 -4.10
CA LEU A 92 8.84 0.03 -4.18
C LEU A 92 8.83 0.70 -2.80
N TYR A 93 8.54 -0.05 -1.73
CA TYR A 93 8.59 0.44 -0.36
C TYR A 93 9.98 0.25 0.25
N PRO A 94 10.49 1.21 1.05
CA PRO A 94 11.71 1.01 1.84
C PRO A 94 11.53 -0.12 2.87
N GLN A 95 12.63 -0.71 3.32
CA GLN A 95 12.62 -1.92 4.16
C GLN A 95 11.82 -1.72 5.45
N ASP A 96 12.03 -0.61 6.15
CA ASP A 96 11.30 -0.28 7.38
C ASP A 96 9.76 -0.20 7.18
N MET A 97 9.32 0.20 6.01
CA MET A 97 7.91 0.22 5.65
C MET A 97 7.38 -1.20 5.34
N GLN A 98 8.19 -2.06 4.73
CA GLN A 98 7.87 -3.48 4.51
C GLN A 98 7.76 -4.22 5.86
N ASP A 99 8.68 -3.95 6.79
CA ASP A 99 8.70 -4.52 8.14
C ASP A 99 7.45 -4.10 8.92
N LEU A 100 7.06 -2.82 8.85
CA LEU A 100 5.82 -2.34 9.47
C LEU A 100 4.57 -2.98 8.86
N LEU A 101 4.53 -3.18 7.53
CA LEU A 101 3.41 -3.87 6.89
C LEU A 101 3.31 -5.33 7.34
N ALA A 102 4.43 -6.01 7.57
CA ALA A 102 4.45 -7.36 8.13
C ALA A 102 3.94 -7.39 9.58
N GLU A 103 4.38 -6.44 10.41
CA GLU A 103 3.88 -6.28 11.79
C GLU A 103 2.38 -5.99 11.82
N LEU A 104 1.87 -5.16 10.91
CA LEU A 104 0.44 -4.84 10.81
C LEU A 104 -0.40 -6.08 10.45
N GLU A 105 0.06 -6.97 9.57
CA GLU A 105 -0.63 -8.25 9.32
C GLU A 105 -0.70 -9.10 10.60
N GLN A 106 0.41 -9.21 11.35
CA GLN A 106 0.44 -9.92 12.61
C GLN A 106 -0.45 -9.26 13.68
N TRP A 107 -0.43 -7.92 13.75
CA TRP A 107 -1.26 -7.16 14.67
C TRP A 107 -2.75 -7.34 14.41
N ILE A 108 -3.20 -7.32 13.12
CA ILE A 108 -4.59 -7.60 12.74
C ILE A 108 -4.99 -9.00 13.19
N ARG A 109 -4.13 -10.00 12.96
CA ARG A 109 -4.36 -11.39 13.36
C ARG A 109 -4.60 -11.50 14.86
N THR A 110 -3.72 -10.93 15.67
CA THR A 110 -3.80 -11.04 17.13
C THR A 110 -4.89 -10.18 17.75
N SER A 111 -5.24 -9.04 17.15
CA SER A 111 -6.37 -8.21 17.61
C SER A 111 -7.74 -8.79 17.21
N GLY A 112 -7.76 -9.76 16.30
CA GLY A 112 -8.97 -10.40 15.81
C GLY A 112 -9.92 -9.47 15.08
N ILE A 113 -9.43 -8.37 14.49
CA ILE A 113 -10.26 -7.43 13.73
C ILE A 113 -10.58 -8.03 12.37
N PRO A 114 -11.87 -8.26 12.04
CA PRO A 114 -12.22 -8.92 10.80
C PRO A 114 -12.01 -8.00 9.59
N PRO A 115 -11.27 -8.45 8.55
CA PRO A 115 -11.21 -7.78 7.26
C PRO A 115 -12.62 -7.58 6.68
N TYR A 116 -12.82 -6.45 6.00
CA TYR A 116 -14.09 -6.16 5.36
C TYR A 116 -14.22 -6.88 4.02
N ASN A 117 -15.22 -7.73 3.91
CA ASN A 117 -15.56 -8.40 2.65
C ASN A 117 -16.68 -7.63 1.94
N VAL A 118 -16.37 -7.06 0.77
CA VAL A 118 -17.30 -6.23 -0.03
C VAL A 118 -18.50 -7.04 -0.52
N ASN A 119 -18.27 -8.29 -0.97
CA ASN A 119 -19.31 -9.13 -1.52
C ASN A 119 -20.32 -9.57 -0.45
N LYS A 120 -19.82 -9.94 0.74
CA LYS A 120 -20.64 -10.35 1.88
C LYS A 120 -21.17 -9.18 2.70
N LYS A 121 -20.68 -7.95 2.45
CA LYS A 121 -20.98 -6.73 3.23
C LYS A 121 -20.74 -6.91 4.74
N LYS A 122 -19.75 -7.72 5.12
CA LYS A 122 -19.41 -8.09 6.50
C LYS A 122 -17.94 -7.82 6.80
N GLY A 123 -17.62 -7.65 8.10
CA GLY A 123 -16.28 -7.28 8.56
C GLY A 123 -16.17 -5.79 8.83
N GLU A 124 -15.03 -5.34 9.31
CA GLU A 124 -14.83 -3.97 9.80
C GLU A 124 -13.66 -3.25 9.13
N LEU A 125 -12.48 -3.87 9.03
CA LEU A 125 -11.26 -3.22 8.56
C LEU A 125 -11.15 -3.29 7.04
N LYS A 126 -11.30 -2.12 6.38
CA LYS A 126 -11.30 -1.99 4.91
C LYS A 126 -9.91 -1.75 4.36
N PHE A 127 -9.24 -0.74 4.91
CA PHE A 127 -7.93 -0.30 4.43
C PHE A 127 -7.02 0.05 5.59
N ILE A 128 -5.72 -0.07 5.33
CA ILE A 128 -4.68 0.61 6.08
C ILE A 128 -3.98 1.58 5.13
N LEU A 129 -3.94 2.85 5.54
CA LEU A 129 -3.14 3.87 4.87
C LEU A 129 -1.90 4.11 5.72
N LEU A 130 -0.74 3.89 5.12
CA LEU A 130 0.55 4.10 5.75
C LEU A 130 1.27 5.25 5.06
N THR A 131 1.75 6.20 5.83
CA THR A 131 2.60 7.30 5.34
C THR A 131 3.88 7.32 6.15
N ARG A 132 5.01 7.33 5.44
CA ARG A 132 6.35 7.43 6.01
C ARG A 132 6.92 8.81 5.78
N SER A 133 7.45 9.44 6.83
CA SER A 133 8.29 10.63 6.69
C SER A 133 9.63 10.22 6.09
N HIS A 134 9.98 10.75 4.93
CA HIS A 134 11.25 10.40 4.29
C HIS A 134 12.45 10.83 5.13
N LYS A 135 12.38 12.01 5.74
CA LYS A 135 13.47 12.59 6.53
C LYS A 135 13.59 11.99 7.93
N ALA A 136 12.47 11.81 8.63
CA ALA A 136 12.47 11.36 10.02
C ALA A 136 12.43 9.82 10.17
N GLY A 137 12.04 9.08 9.12
CA GLY A 137 11.79 7.64 9.22
C GLY A 137 10.56 7.29 10.07
N GLU A 138 9.70 8.27 10.37
CA GLU A 138 8.52 8.12 11.22
C GLU A 138 7.28 7.77 10.41
N PHE A 139 6.31 7.12 11.06
CA PHE A 139 5.10 6.63 10.40
C PHE A 139 3.83 7.26 10.96
N MET A 140 2.89 7.50 10.04
CA MET A 140 1.49 7.73 10.32
C MET A 140 0.67 6.57 9.77
N ILE A 141 -0.19 5.98 10.60
CA ILE A 141 -1.13 4.93 10.22
C ILE A 141 -2.55 5.45 10.30
N ARG A 142 -3.37 5.11 9.30
CA ARG A 142 -4.80 5.31 9.34
C ARG A 142 -5.52 4.01 9.06
N PHE A 143 -6.31 3.55 10.02
CA PHE A 143 -7.25 2.46 9.85
C PHE A 143 -8.56 2.98 9.27
N VAL A 144 -9.02 2.41 8.17
CA VAL A 144 -10.33 2.73 7.57
C VAL A 144 -11.29 1.62 7.91
N LEU A 145 -12.28 1.93 8.72
CA LEU A 145 -13.27 0.99 9.25
C LEU A 145 -14.63 1.20 8.61
N ARG A 146 -15.45 0.16 8.57
CA ARG A 146 -16.85 0.25 8.18
C ARG A 146 -17.68 1.00 9.24
N SER A 147 -17.40 0.75 10.51
CA SER A 147 -18.14 1.29 11.66
C SER A 147 -17.24 1.42 12.89
N HIS A 148 -17.79 1.90 13.99
CA HIS A 148 -17.09 2.00 15.27
C HIS A 148 -16.90 0.66 16.00
N ASN A 149 -17.47 -0.45 15.53
CA ASN A 149 -17.46 -1.75 16.23
C ASN A 149 -16.06 -2.32 16.47
N ALA A 150 -15.06 -1.95 15.65
CA ALA A 150 -13.69 -2.40 15.84
C ALA A 150 -12.85 -1.49 16.75
N MET A 151 -13.35 -0.32 17.15
CA MET A 151 -12.63 0.66 17.98
C MET A 151 -12.09 0.05 19.28
N PRO A 152 -12.89 -0.67 20.10
CA PRO A 152 -12.38 -1.25 21.36
C PRO A 152 -11.21 -2.20 21.14
N ARG A 153 -11.19 -2.95 20.01
CA ARG A 153 -10.09 -3.87 19.68
C ARG A 153 -8.83 -3.12 19.26
N ILE A 154 -8.99 -2.01 18.53
CA ILE A 154 -7.85 -1.15 18.16
C ILE A 154 -7.24 -0.55 19.42
N GLU A 155 -8.05 0.06 20.29
CA GLU A 155 -7.62 0.69 21.53
C GLU A 155 -6.90 -0.30 22.47
N ALA A 156 -7.48 -1.48 22.67
CA ALA A 156 -6.89 -2.52 23.52
C ALA A 156 -5.54 -3.07 23.00
N ASN A 157 -5.25 -2.95 21.71
CA ASN A 157 -4.03 -3.47 21.10
C ASN A 157 -3.07 -2.37 20.59
N LEU A 158 -3.39 -1.09 20.78
CA LEU A 158 -2.62 0.02 20.24
C LEU A 158 -1.24 0.13 20.89
N GLU A 159 -1.16 0.01 22.21
CA GLU A 159 0.11 0.08 22.94
C GLU A 159 1.09 -0.99 22.48
N ARG A 160 0.61 -2.21 22.28
CA ARG A 160 1.44 -3.31 21.75
C ARG A 160 2.01 -2.99 20.37
N LEU A 161 1.21 -2.40 19.47
CA LEU A 161 1.67 -2.01 18.14
C LEU A 161 2.74 -0.92 18.21
N MET A 162 2.52 0.11 19.04
CA MET A 162 3.47 1.23 19.19
C MET A 162 4.76 0.80 19.90
N THR A 163 4.69 -0.17 20.79
CA THR A 163 5.88 -0.78 21.45
C THR A 163 6.67 -1.63 20.47
N ALA A 164 5.99 -2.44 19.64
CA ALA A 164 6.64 -3.26 18.63
C ALA A 164 7.28 -2.41 17.53
N PHE A 165 6.71 -1.23 17.23
CA PHE A 165 7.22 -0.34 16.19
C PHE A 165 7.26 1.13 16.67
N PRO A 166 8.27 1.55 17.42
CA PRO A 166 8.35 2.89 18.06
C PRO A 166 8.41 4.07 17.08
N ALA A 167 8.73 3.79 15.81
CA ALA A 167 8.70 4.79 14.74
C ALA A 167 7.29 5.26 14.36
N ILE A 168 6.23 4.59 14.82
CA ILE A 168 4.84 5.05 14.66
C ILE A 168 4.62 6.25 15.58
N LYS A 169 4.25 7.41 15.00
CA LYS A 169 3.99 8.65 15.75
C LYS A 169 2.53 9.08 15.71
N VAL A 170 1.80 8.68 14.69
CA VAL A 170 0.38 9.03 14.55
C VAL A 170 -0.41 7.80 14.16
N VAL A 171 -1.46 7.52 14.94
CA VAL A 171 -2.49 6.54 14.58
C VAL A 171 -3.83 7.26 14.51
N SER A 172 -4.56 7.05 13.45
CA SER A 172 -5.88 7.64 13.24
C SER A 172 -6.87 6.62 12.69
N VAL A 173 -8.15 6.87 12.91
CA VAL A 173 -9.24 6.05 12.39
C VAL A 173 -10.13 6.90 11.50
N ASN A 174 -10.58 6.34 10.40
CA ASN A 174 -11.61 6.91 9.53
C ASN A 174 -12.76 5.93 9.42
N ILE A 175 -13.99 6.40 9.66
CA ILE A 175 -15.20 5.60 9.50
C ILE A 175 -15.77 5.84 8.10
N GLN A 176 -15.85 4.75 7.31
CA GLN A 176 -16.40 4.76 5.97
C GLN A 176 -17.51 3.70 5.85
N PRO A 177 -18.76 4.06 6.13
CA PRO A 177 -19.87 3.09 6.15
C PRO A 177 -20.26 2.58 4.76
N VAL A 178 -19.94 3.33 3.70
CA VAL A 178 -20.30 2.98 2.33
C VAL A 178 -19.62 1.68 1.87
N HIS A 179 -20.36 0.82 1.18
CA HIS A 179 -19.90 -0.49 0.69
C HIS A 179 -18.98 -0.38 -0.54
N MET A 180 -17.94 0.44 -0.48
CA MET A 180 -16.97 0.57 -1.57
C MET A 180 -15.57 0.21 -1.08
N ALA A 181 -14.83 -0.49 -1.96
CA ALA A 181 -13.41 -0.82 -1.80
C ALA A 181 -12.52 0.01 -2.75
N ARG A 182 -12.92 1.28 -3.03
CA ARG A 182 -12.19 2.18 -3.93
C ARG A 182 -11.43 3.24 -3.17
#